data_c8c6846c4ff51f93d8482151a40dbd17
#
_entry.id   c8c6846c4ff51f93d8482151a40dbd17
#
_cell.length_a   1.000
_cell.length_b   1.000
_cell.length_c   1.000
_cell.angle_alpha   90.00
_cell.angle_beta   90.00
_cell.angle_gamma   90.00
#
_symmetry.space_group_name_H-M   'P 1'
#
loop_
_entity.id
_entity.type
_entity.pdbx_description
1 polymer ?
#
loop_
_entity_poly.entity_id
_entity_poly.type
_entity_poly.pdbx_seq_one_letter_code
_entity_poly.pdbx_strand_id
1 'polypeptide(L)'
;MGLATGGVALAPPLGLAVPDKSWHAMRDGFGELGRWLSLVSGSLGKMGMDISLMTQQGVEQMRLRGGGASSAMPRKQNPILAELLVTLSRCIAVQLGGIHQALIHEPERSEVAWALEWMILPAMLHCTARGLSAAQELLAQVEIIGA
;
A
#
# COMPACT_ATOMS: atom_id res chain seq x y z
N MET A 1 30.81 9.42 15.46
CA MET A 1 31.51 8.15 15.74
C MET A 1 30.69 7.12 16.55
N GLY A 2 29.43 7.38 16.88
CA GLY A 2 28.61 6.52 17.76
C GLY A 2 27.60 5.56 17.09
N LEU A 3 27.40 5.59 15.78
CA LEU A 3 26.39 4.76 15.08
C LEU A 3 26.92 3.40 14.60
N ALA A 4 28.22 3.23 14.45
CA ALA A 4 28.81 1.96 13.99
C ALA A 4 28.69 0.83 15.04
N THR A 5 28.71 1.17 16.32
CA THR A 5 28.67 0.17 17.41
C THR A 5 27.27 -0.40 17.66
N GLY A 6 26.20 0.39 17.48
CA GLY A 6 24.82 -0.05 17.69
C GLY A 6 24.34 -1.06 16.64
N GLY A 7 24.67 -0.83 15.37
CA GLY A 7 24.31 -1.73 14.28
C GLY A 7 25.01 -3.09 14.38
N VAL A 8 26.31 -3.09 14.76
CA VAL A 8 27.11 -4.31 14.97
C VAL A 8 26.55 -5.16 16.12
N ALA A 9 26.01 -4.53 17.17
CA ALA A 9 25.47 -5.24 18.33
C ALA A 9 24.06 -5.82 18.07
N LEU A 10 23.22 -5.16 17.26
CA LEU A 10 21.83 -5.54 17.04
C LEU A 10 21.61 -6.47 15.85
N ALA A 11 22.44 -6.38 14.82
CA ALA A 11 22.22 -7.15 13.60
C ALA A 11 22.32 -8.67 13.80
N PRO A 12 23.34 -9.24 14.47
CA PRO A 12 23.46 -10.69 14.63
C PRO A 12 22.28 -11.34 15.37
N PRO A 13 21.77 -10.79 16.51
CA PRO A 13 20.61 -11.37 17.20
C PRO A 13 19.33 -11.38 16.36
N LEU A 14 19.23 -10.49 15.37
CA LEU A 14 18.07 -10.37 14.47
C LEU A 14 18.27 -11.13 13.14
N GLY A 15 19.42 -11.81 12.95
CA GLY A 15 19.74 -12.48 11.70
C GLY A 15 19.96 -11.53 10.53
N LEU A 16 20.32 -10.26 10.80
CA LEU A 16 20.53 -9.23 9.80
C LEU A 16 22.03 -9.05 9.49
N ALA A 17 22.31 -8.65 8.25
CA ALA A 17 23.66 -8.26 7.87
C ALA A 17 23.99 -6.86 8.39
N VAL A 18 25.24 -6.64 8.77
CA VAL A 18 25.76 -5.31 9.11
C VAL A 18 26.20 -4.63 7.82
N PRO A 19 25.67 -3.46 7.47
CA PRO A 19 26.09 -2.76 6.27
C PRO A 19 27.51 -2.17 6.43
N ASP A 20 28.29 -2.21 5.37
CA ASP A 20 29.65 -1.64 5.35
C ASP A 20 29.67 -0.13 5.50
N LYS A 21 28.59 0.53 5.12
CA LYS A 21 28.41 1.99 5.17
C LYS A 21 27.09 2.36 5.83
N SER A 22 27.06 3.51 6.48
CA SER A 22 25.81 4.10 6.97
C SER A 22 24.91 4.47 5.79
N TRP A 23 23.63 4.09 5.85
CA TRP A 23 22.63 4.42 4.83
C TRP A 23 22.04 5.83 4.98
N HIS A 24 22.70 6.70 5.71
CA HIS A 24 22.13 7.99 6.11
C HIS A 24 21.75 8.89 4.94
N ALA A 25 22.61 8.93 3.91
CA ALA A 25 22.35 9.66 2.67
C ALA A 25 22.07 8.74 1.47
N MET A 26 22.06 7.41 1.67
CA MET A 26 21.75 6.41 0.64
C MET A 26 20.33 5.91 0.90
N ARG A 27 19.37 6.45 0.19
CA ARG A 27 17.94 6.20 0.43
C ARG A 27 17.27 5.40 -0.68
N ASP A 28 18.03 4.87 -1.60
CA ASP A 28 17.58 4.00 -2.69
C ASP A 28 16.71 2.83 -2.21
N GLY A 29 17.08 2.18 -1.10
CA GLY A 29 16.27 1.12 -0.50
C GLY A 29 14.88 1.59 -0.06
N PHE A 30 14.72 2.84 0.38
CA PHE A 30 13.39 3.41 0.67
C PHE A 30 12.60 3.67 -0.60
N GLY A 31 13.26 4.10 -1.68
CA GLY A 31 12.65 4.24 -3.00
C GLY A 31 12.14 2.89 -3.53
N GLU A 32 12.94 1.82 -3.38
CA GLU A 32 12.54 0.47 -3.75
C GLU A 32 11.36 -0.04 -2.91
N LEU A 33 11.38 0.16 -1.60
CA LEU A 33 10.26 -0.18 -0.72
C LEU A 33 9.00 0.57 -1.13
N GLY A 34 9.08 1.88 -1.34
CA GLY A 34 7.94 2.70 -1.78
C GLY A 34 7.36 2.20 -3.11
N ARG A 35 8.22 1.88 -4.08
CA ARG A 35 7.82 1.29 -5.35
C ARG A 35 7.13 -0.06 -5.16
N TRP A 36 7.68 -0.93 -4.31
CA TRP A 36 7.07 -2.23 -4.02
C TRP A 36 5.68 -2.09 -3.40
N LEU A 37 5.52 -1.23 -2.41
CA LEU A 37 4.21 -0.93 -1.79
C LEU A 37 3.20 -0.44 -2.84
N SER A 38 3.64 0.42 -3.76
CA SER A 38 2.81 0.92 -4.85
C SER A 38 2.40 -0.17 -5.84
N LEU A 39 3.29 -1.09 -6.19
CA LEU A 39 2.98 -2.22 -7.07
C LEU A 39 2.00 -3.21 -6.44
N VAL A 40 2.21 -3.58 -5.17
CA VAL A 40 1.28 -4.43 -4.42
C VAL A 40 -0.11 -3.79 -4.38
N SER A 41 -0.16 -2.53 -3.97
CA SER A 41 -1.44 -1.80 -3.86
C SER A 41 -2.09 -1.58 -5.22
N GLY A 42 -1.31 -1.38 -6.29
CA GLY A 42 -1.80 -1.27 -7.65
C GLY A 42 -2.48 -2.55 -8.12
N SER A 43 -1.89 -3.71 -7.82
CA SER A 43 -2.49 -5.03 -8.11
C SER A 43 -3.80 -5.23 -7.36
N LEU A 44 -3.86 -4.84 -6.08
CA LEU A 44 -5.09 -4.89 -5.28
C LEU A 44 -6.15 -3.92 -5.83
N GLY A 45 -5.74 -2.73 -6.25
CA GLY A 45 -6.62 -1.74 -6.88
C GLY A 45 -7.19 -2.24 -8.22
N LYS A 46 -6.37 -2.93 -9.03
CA LYS A 46 -6.83 -3.57 -10.28
C LYS A 46 -7.88 -4.63 -9.99
N MET A 47 -7.64 -5.52 -9.03
CA MET A 47 -8.61 -6.51 -8.59
C MET A 47 -9.91 -5.86 -8.11
N GLY A 48 -9.82 -4.80 -7.31
CA GLY A 48 -10.97 -4.04 -6.85
C GLY A 48 -11.77 -3.43 -8.00
N MET A 49 -11.09 -2.88 -9.01
CA MET A 49 -11.74 -2.32 -10.19
C MET A 49 -12.51 -3.39 -10.98
N ASP A 50 -11.89 -4.56 -11.21
CA ASP A 50 -12.52 -5.64 -11.95
C ASP A 50 -13.77 -6.17 -11.21
N ILE A 51 -13.66 -6.40 -9.91
CA ILE A 51 -14.80 -6.84 -9.08
C ILE A 51 -15.91 -5.79 -9.11
N SER A 52 -15.57 -4.51 -9.00
CA SER A 52 -16.55 -3.42 -9.07
C SER A 52 -17.31 -3.41 -10.41
N LEU A 53 -16.62 -3.64 -11.52
CA LEU A 53 -17.24 -3.73 -12.83
C LEU A 53 -18.11 -5.00 -12.99
N MET A 54 -17.61 -6.15 -12.54
CA MET A 54 -18.33 -7.43 -12.64
C MET A 54 -19.60 -7.49 -11.78
N THR A 55 -19.68 -6.68 -10.74
CA THR A 55 -20.87 -6.59 -9.85
C THR A 55 -21.88 -5.54 -10.28
N GLN A 56 -21.61 -4.77 -11.35
CA GLN A 56 -22.52 -3.73 -11.81
C GLN A 56 -23.84 -4.31 -12.30
N GLN A 57 -24.92 -3.54 -12.07
CA GLN A 57 -26.24 -3.87 -12.59
C GLN A 57 -26.20 -3.96 -14.14
N GLY A 58 -26.71 -5.05 -14.68
CA GLY A 58 -26.67 -5.34 -16.11
C GLY A 58 -25.43 -6.07 -16.60
N VAL A 59 -24.38 -6.18 -15.78
CA VAL A 59 -23.21 -7.05 -16.01
C VAL A 59 -23.35 -8.33 -15.21
N GLU A 60 -23.57 -8.23 -13.92
CA GLU A 60 -23.90 -9.30 -12.95
C GLU A 60 -23.05 -10.58 -13.07
N GLN A 61 -21.79 -10.43 -13.52
CA GLN A 61 -20.86 -11.55 -13.67
C GLN A 61 -20.30 -12.04 -12.33
N MET A 62 -20.48 -11.27 -11.27
CA MET A 62 -20.08 -11.62 -9.91
C MET A 62 -21.13 -11.16 -8.90
N ARG A 63 -21.35 -11.99 -7.88
CA ARG A 63 -22.20 -11.64 -6.74
C ARG A 63 -21.38 -11.65 -5.46
N LEU A 64 -21.58 -10.61 -4.65
CA LEU A 64 -20.95 -10.47 -3.34
C LEU A 64 -21.99 -10.61 -2.23
N ARG A 65 -21.63 -11.35 -1.18
CA ARG A 65 -22.42 -11.42 0.06
C ARG A 65 -22.28 -10.09 0.82
N GLY A 66 -23.38 -9.49 1.22
CA GLY A 66 -23.36 -8.32 2.13
C GLY A 66 -22.92 -7.01 1.47
N GLY A 67 -22.99 -6.87 0.14
CA GLY A 67 -22.80 -5.58 -0.54
C GLY A 67 -23.75 -4.53 0.04
N GLY A 68 -23.25 -3.30 0.28
CA GLY A 68 -24.02 -2.21 0.88
C GLY A 68 -25.33 -2.00 0.15
N ALA A 69 -26.45 -2.24 0.82
CA ALA A 69 -27.77 -2.05 0.25
C ALA A 69 -28.03 -0.56 0.01
N SER A 70 -28.51 -0.23 -1.18
CA SER A 70 -29.04 1.11 -1.45
C SER A 70 -30.49 1.17 -0.96
N SER A 71 -30.80 2.13 -0.10
CA SER A 71 -32.20 2.38 0.33
C SER A 71 -33.13 2.78 -0.82
N ALA A 72 -32.56 3.34 -1.89
CA ALA A 72 -33.32 3.80 -3.07
C ALA A 72 -33.44 2.73 -4.18
N MET A 73 -32.54 1.73 -4.20
CA MET A 73 -32.49 0.71 -5.25
C MET A 73 -32.16 -0.66 -4.63
N PRO A 74 -33.17 -1.50 -4.32
CA PRO A 74 -32.98 -2.76 -3.58
C PRO A 74 -32.06 -3.78 -4.27
N ARG A 75 -31.85 -3.68 -5.58
CA ARG A 75 -30.97 -4.57 -6.37
C ARG A 75 -29.55 -4.02 -6.57
N LYS A 76 -29.26 -2.79 -6.13
CA LYS A 76 -27.95 -2.19 -6.29
C LYS A 76 -26.99 -2.75 -5.21
N GLN A 77 -25.99 -3.48 -5.63
CA GLN A 77 -24.85 -3.84 -4.79
C GLN A 77 -23.80 -2.74 -4.88
N ASN A 78 -23.38 -2.21 -3.73
CA ASN A 78 -22.27 -1.28 -3.66
C ASN A 78 -21.04 -2.07 -3.19
N PRO A 79 -20.04 -2.32 -4.04
CA PRO A 79 -18.85 -3.07 -3.69
C PRO A 79 -17.84 -2.18 -2.93
N ILE A 80 -18.22 -1.76 -1.72
CA ILE A 80 -17.50 -0.75 -0.91
C ILE A 80 -16.03 -1.14 -0.72
N LEU A 81 -15.74 -2.42 -0.45
CA LEU A 81 -14.36 -2.87 -0.27
C LEU A 81 -13.57 -2.83 -1.59
N ALA A 82 -14.21 -3.12 -2.72
CA ALA A 82 -13.59 -3.03 -4.03
C ALA A 82 -13.23 -1.57 -4.38
N GLU A 83 -14.14 -0.64 -4.13
CA GLU A 83 -13.90 0.80 -4.31
C GLU A 83 -12.81 1.32 -3.36
N LEU A 84 -12.77 0.81 -2.13
CA LEU A 84 -11.72 1.12 -1.16
C LEU A 84 -10.33 0.70 -1.69
N LEU A 85 -10.19 -0.49 -2.27
CA LEU A 85 -8.93 -0.95 -2.86
C LEU A 85 -8.44 -0.01 -3.95
N VAL A 86 -9.32 0.44 -4.84
CA VAL A 86 -9.00 1.42 -5.88
C VAL A 86 -8.53 2.74 -5.28
N THR A 87 -9.23 3.22 -4.26
CA THR A 87 -8.90 4.48 -3.57
C THR A 87 -7.52 4.41 -2.91
N LEU A 88 -7.25 3.34 -2.16
CA LEU A 88 -5.96 3.15 -1.48
C LEU A 88 -4.80 3.04 -2.47
N SER A 89 -4.98 2.31 -3.59
CA SER A 89 -3.96 2.18 -4.62
C SER A 89 -3.58 3.53 -5.25
N ARG A 90 -4.57 4.36 -5.55
CA ARG A 90 -4.35 5.71 -6.09
C ARG A 90 -3.66 6.63 -5.09
N CYS A 91 -4.05 6.56 -3.82
CA CYS A 91 -3.41 7.31 -2.74
C CYS A 91 -1.91 6.96 -2.64
N ILE A 92 -1.57 5.67 -2.64
CA ILE A 92 -0.17 5.21 -2.56
C ILE A 92 0.62 5.61 -3.81
N ALA A 93 0.02 5.53 -5.00
CA ALA A 93 0.68 5.94 -6.23
C ALA A 93 1.07 7.42 -6.22
N VAL A 94 0.24 8.29 -5.67
CA VAL A 94 0.56 9.72 -5.48
C VAL A 94 1.69 9.90 -4.46
N GLN A 95 1.67 9.17 -3.36
CA GLN A 95 2.68 9.26 -2.30
C GLN A 95 4.06 8.76 -2.75
N LEU A 96 4.13 7.84 -3.71
CA LEU A 96 5.40 7.36 -4.27
C LEU A 96 6.25 8.52 -4.83
N GLY A 97 5.62 9.51 -5.46
CA GLY A 97 6.32 10.71 -5.92
C GLY A 97 7.03 11.46 -4.79
N GLY A 98 6.40 11.54 -3.62
CA GLY A 98 7.01 12.13 -2.43
C GLY A 98 8.20 11.33 -1.89
N ILE A 99 8.14 9.99 -1.91
CA ILE A 99 9.30 9.14 -1.57
C ILE A 99 10.47 9.41 -2.53
N HIS A 100 10.19 9.57 -3.84
CA HIS A 100 11.24 9.90 -4.80
C HIS A 100 11.84 11.30 -4.57
N GLN A 101 11.06 12.28 -4.12
CA GLN A 101 11.58 13.59 -3.71
C GLN A 101 12.46 13.47 -2.45
N ALA A 102 12.14 12.56 -1.54
CA ALA A 102 12.91 12.33 -0.33
C ALA A 102 14.22 11.55 -0.58
N LEU A 103 14.49 11.06 -1.80
CA LEU A 103 15.78 10.42 -2.13
C LEU A 103 16.94 11.43 -2.20
N ILE A 104 16.65 12.71 -2.36
CA ILE A 104 17.66 13.77 -2.45
C ILE A 104 18.04 14.20 -1.03
N HIS A 105 19.01 13.50 -0.46
CA HIS A 105 19.58 13.79 0.85
C HIS A 105 20.90 14.54 0.71
N GLU A 106 21.11 15.51 1.60
CA GLU A 106 22.40 16.15 1.77
C GLU A 106 23.39 15.23 2.51
N PRO A 107 24.72 15.37 2.31
CA PRO A 107 25.73 14.57 3.00
C PRO A 107 25.66 14.67 4.53
N GLU A 108 25.32 15.84 5.03
CA GLU A 108 24.99 16.07 6.43
C GLU A 108 23.49 15.81 6.64
N ARG A 109 23.09 15.48 7.85
CA ARG A 109 21.71 15.11 8.21
C ARG A 109 20.69 16.18 7.79
N SER A 110 20.17 16.07 6.58
CA SER A 110 19.11 16.94 6.09
C SER A 110 17.79 16.55 6.77
N GLU A 111 17.24 17.46 7.54
CA GLU A 111 15.93 17.28 8.17
C GLU A 111 14.79 17.32 7.15
N VAL A 112 14.97 18.01 6.02
CA VAL A 112 13.91 18.23 5.02
C VAL A 112 13.48 16.90 4.37
N ALA A 113 14.41 16.17 3.80
CA ALA A 113 14.11 14.89 3.15
C ALA A 113 13.66 13.85 4.19
N TRP A 114 14.28 13.83 5.35
CA TRP A 114 13.93 12.91 6.44
C TRP A 114 12.52 13.18 6.99
N ALA A 115 12.17 14.44 7.23
CA ALA A 115 10.81 14.79 7.64
C ALA A 115 9.77 14.36 6.61
N LEU A 116 10.06 14.51 5.30
CA LEU A 116 9.19 14.07 4.23
C LEU A 116 8.97 12.54 4.23
N GLU A 117 10.03 11.75 4.45
CA GLU A 117 9.90 10.30 4.63
C GLU A 117 8.97 9.93 5.77
N TRP A 118 9.12 10.58 6.93
CA TRP A 118 8.28 10.34 8.11
C TRP A 118 6.81 10.70 7.88
N MET A 119 6.53 11.67 7.02
CA MET A 119 5.16 12.04 6.67
C MET A 119 4.51 11.03 5.72
N ILE A 120 5.28 10.40 4.84
CA ILE A 120 4.77 9.61 3.72
C ILE A 120 4.81 8.11 4.00
N LEU A 121 5.96 7.57 4.41
CA LEU A 121 6.17 6.13 4.49
C LEU A 121 5.21 5.41 5.45
N PRO A 122 4.94 5.94 6.67
CA PRO A 122 3.95 5.31 7.56
C PRO A 122 2.56 5.25 6.93
N ALA A 123 2.13 6.31 6.23
CA ALA A 123 0.84 6.33 5.55
C ALA A 123 0.77 5.28 4.43
N MET A 124 1.83 5.13 3.62
CA MET A 124 1.91 4.09 2.59
C MET A 124 1.82 2.68 3.19
N LEU A 125 2.53 2.42 4.29
CA LEU A 125 2.48 1.14 5.00
C LEU A 125 1.08 0.84 5.54
N HIS A 126 0.44 1.80 6.21
CA HIS A 126 -0.93 1.64 6.72
C HIS A 126 -1.95 1.42 5.59
N CYS A 127 -1.86 2.18 4.51
CA CYS A 127 -2.74 2.02 3.37
C CYS A 127 -2.56 0.65 2.69
N THR A 128 -1.32 0.17 2.56
CA THR A 128 -1.03 -1.17 2.00
C THR A 128 -1.57 -2.27 2.92
N ALA A 129 -1.33 -2.19 4.22
CA ALA A 129 -1.85 -3.15 5.19
C ALA A 129 -3.39 -3.19 5.18
N ARG A 130 -4.05 -2.03 5.16
CA ARG A 130 -5.52 -1.96 5.04
C ARG A 130 -6.00 -2.52 3.71
N GLY A 131 -5.28 -2.27 2.62
CA GLY A 131 -5.58 -2.84 1.30
C GLY A 131 -5.55 -4.37 1.32
N LEU A 132 -4.52 -4.97 1.91
CA LEU A 132 -4.41 -6.43 2.05
C LEU A 132 -5.57 -7.01 2.87
N SER A 133 -5.90 -6.40 4.01
CA SER A 133 -7.04 -6.82 4.84
C SER A 133 -8.37 -6.68 4.08
N ALA A 134 -8.59 -5.56 3.39
CA ALA A 134 -9.80 -5.33 2.59
C ALA A 134 -9.92 -6.33 1.43
N ALA A 135 -8.80 -6.72 0.82
CA ALA A 135 -8.78 -7.71 -0.24
C ALA A 135 -9.22 -9.10 0.29
N GLN A 136 -8.71 -9.51 1.45
CA GLN A 136 -9.12 -10.75 2.10
C GLN A 136 -10.61 -10.73 2.46
N GLU A 137 -11.10 -9.64 3.05
CA GLU A 137 -12.51 -9.45 3.37
C GLU A 137 -13.39 -9.50 2.11
N LEU A 138 -12.97 -8.86 1.02
CA LEU A 138 -13.68 -8.82 -0.25
C LEU A 138 -13.77 -10.22 -0.89
N LEU A 139 -12.66 -10.95 -0.93
CA LEU A 139 -12.62 -12.31 -1.49
C LEU A 139 -13.53 -13.27 -0.70
N ALA A 140 -13.61 -13.10 0.63
CA ALA A 140 -14.52 -13.89 1.47
C ALA A 140 -16.01 -13.58 1.21
N GLN A 141 -16.33 -12.45 0.58
CA GLN A 141 -17.69 -12.08 0.21
C GLN A 141 -18.13 -12.62 -1.16
N VAL A 142 -17.22 -13.14 -1.97
CA VAL A 142 -17.54 -13.66 -3.32
C VAL A 142 -18.39 -14.92 -3.19
N GLU A 143 -19.59 -14.92 -3.76
CA GLU A 143 -20.51 -16.07 -3.78
C GLU A 143 -20.53 -16.76 -5.15
N ILE A 144 -20.58 -16.00 -6.23
CA ILE A 144 -20.72 -16.50 -7.60
C ILE A 144 -19.75 -15.75 -8.51
N ILE A 145 -19.07 -16.50 -9.37
CA ILE A 145 -18.24 -15.97 -10.45
C ILE A 145 -18.70 -16.64 -11.75
N GLY A 146 -19.05 -15.82 -12.71
CA GLY A 146 -19.54 -16.27 -14.01
C GLY A 146 -21.01 -16.71 -13.94
N ALA A 147 -21.87 -15.95 -14.58
CA ALA A 147 -23.27 -16.32 -14.83
C ALA A 147 -23.39 -16.80 -16.27
#